data_bdd2743d1539ca5afb68329cf8c02543
#
_entry.id   bdd2743d1539ca5afb68329cf8c02543
#
_cell.length_a   1.000
_cell.length_b   1.000
_cell.length_c   1.000
_cell.angle_alpha   90.00
_cell.angle_beta   90.00
_cell.angle_gamma   90.00
#
_symmetry.space_group_name_H-M   'P 1'
#
loop_
_entity.id
_entity.type
_entity.pdbx_description
1 polymer ?
#
loop_
_entity_poly.entity_id
_entity_poly.type
_entity_poly.pdbx_seq_one_letter_code
_entity_poly.pdbx_strand_id
1 'polypeptide(L)'
;NLPESSFPVNANSAVRISTKVSEPEDFFPVAEFRKQSAILIGCQNQIHLMPKLYGDIAKAIGNRVPLFGVVGSETQALRGAELIRSIGLPPHAMRFLVIPSNSIWIRDYAPFILRYDDDRALMVDAKYHTRRMREDRKQDDFMGFELARSLGLTVRSIPLVLEGGNFISNGDGLLLTSSKTLSVNKEGHFTHKQLITMFN
;
A
#
# COMPACT_ATOMS: atom_id res chain seq x y z
N ASN A 1 15.76 5.25 24.36
CA ASN A 1 15.09 6.47 23.91
C ASN A 1 15.18 6.52 22.40
N LEU A 2 14.25 5.87 21.71
CA LEU A 2 14.03 6.09 20.29
C LEU A 2 13.22 7.39 20.16
N PRO A 3 13.57 8.30 19.24
CA PRO A 3 12.83 9.52 19.05
C PRO A 3 11.38 9.16 18.64
N GLU A 4 10.42 9.86 19.22
CA GLU A 4 9.04 9.85 18.75
C GLU A 4 9.02 10.29 17.28
N SER A 5 9.02 9.34 16.36
CA SER A 5 8.79 9.63 14.95
C SER A 5 7.31 9.96 14.80
N SER A 6 6.96 11.20 15.12
CA SER A 6 5.72 11.79 14.68
C SER A 6 5.81 11.90 13.16
N PHE A 7 5.16 11.00 12.44
CA PHE A 7 4.79 11.31 11.06
C PHE A 7 3.86 12.52 11.13
N PRO A 8 4.21 13.66 10.56
CA PRO A 8 3.34 14.81 10.56
C PRO A 8 2.16 14.47 9.68
N VAL A 9 1.00 14.24 10.29
CA VAL A 9 -0.28 14.29 9.57
C VAL A 9 -0.52 15.76 9.26
N ASN A 10 0.09 16.22 8.19
CA ASN A 10 -0.09 17.60 7.74
C ASN A 10 -1.32 17.62 6.82
N ALA A 11 -2.47 17.97 7.39
CA ALA A 11 -3.76 18.04 6.71
C ALA A 11 -3.80 18.99 5.50
N ASN A 12 -2.72 19.72 5.24
CA ASN A 12 -2.61 20.71 4.16
C ASN A 12 -1.51 20.41 3.13
N SER A 13 -0.97 19.20 3.10
CA SER A 13 0.03 18.83 2.08
C SER A 13 -0.65 18.67 0.73
N ALA A 14 -0.46 19.60 -0.18
CA ALA A 14 -0.88 19.48 -1.56
C ALA A 14 -0.16 18.26 -2.18
N VAL A 15 -0.92 17.27 -2.61
CA VAL A 15 -0.39 16.14 -3.38
C VAL A 15 0.18 16.67 -4.69
N ARG A 16 1.49 16.56 -4.88
CA ARG A 16 2.11 16.91 -6.16
C ARG A 16 1.93 15.74 -7.12
N ILE A 17 0.95 15.85 -8.01
CA ILE A 17 0.85 14.97 -9.17
C ILE A 17 1.86 15.50 -10.20
N SER A 18 2.99 14.82 -10.36
CA SER A 18 3.94 15.16 -11.41
C SER A 18 3.51 14.48 -12.71
N THR A 19 3.07 15.28 -13.68
CA THR A 19 2.79 14.83 -15.06
C THR A 19 3.99 15.03 -15.99
N LYS A 20 5.09 15.62 -15.50
CA LYS A 20 6.32 15.75 -16.28
C LYS A 20 7.09 14.44 -16.22
N VAL A 21 7.25 13.80 -17.36
CA VAL A 21 8.29 12.80 -17.61
C VAL A 21 9.62 13.57 -17.58
N SER A 22 10.21 13.72 -16.40
CA SER A 22 11.62 14.07 -16.28
C SER A 22 12.45 12.87 -16.77
N GLU A 23 13.70 13.13 -17.19
CA GLU A 23 14.73 12.11 -17.52
C GLU A 23 14.59 10.87 -16.61
N PRO A 24 14.87 9.66 -17.10
CA PRO A 24 14.73 8.44 -16.29
C PRO A 24 15.61 8.58 -15.05
N GLU A 25 14.97 8.95 -13.95
CA GLU A 25 15.59 8.83 -12.64
C GLU A 25 15.64 7.34 -12.32
N ASP A 26 16.80 6.81 -12.01
CA ASP A 26 16.96 5.41 -11.61
C ASP A 26 16.21 5.19 -10.30
N PHE A 27 15.14 4.41 -10.36
CA PHE A 27 14.37 4.01 -9.20
C PHE A 27 14.17 2.50 -9.21
N PHE A 28 14.21 1.91 -8.03
CA PHE A 28 14.21 0.47 -7.85
C PHE A 28 13.01 0.01 -7.01
N PRO A 29 12.37 -1.11 -7.38
CA PRO A 29 11.37 -1.72 -6.51
C PRO A 29 12.05 -2.19 -5.22
N VAL A 30 11.40 -1.94 -4.09
CA VAL A 30 11.93 -2.37 -2.78
C VAL A 30 11.61 -3.85 -2.58
N ALA A 31 12.64 -4.65 -2.29
CA ALA A 31 12.44 -6.05 -1.93
C ALA A 31 11.80 -6.19 -0.54
N GLU A 32 10.92 -7.18 -0.38
CA GLU A 32 10.18 -7.39 0.89
C GLU A 32 11.07 -7.73 2.08
N PHE A 33 12.24 -8.32 1.84
CA PHE A 33 13.22 -8.67 2.88
C PHE A 33 14.12 -7.50 3.29
N ARG A 34 14.01 -6.33 2.66
CA ARG A 34 14.73 -5.12 3.08
C ARG A 34 14.07 -4.53 4.32
N LYS A 35 14.81 -3.65 5.02
CA LYS A 35 14.29 -2.93 6.18
C LYS A 35 13.01 -2.19 5.83
N GLN A 36 11.93 -2.49 6.54
CA GLN A 36 10.64 -1.86 6.36
C GLN A 36 10.48 -0.68 7.33
N SER A 37 9.93 0.43 6.84
CA SER A 37 9.61 1.60 7.66
C SER A 37 8.26 1.46 8.37
N ALA A 38 7.34 0.67 7.80
CA ALA A 38 6.04 0.36 8.36
C ALA A 38 5.46 -0.92 7.72
N ILE A 39 4.50 -1.53 8.41
CA ILE A 39 3.65 -2.59 7.86
C ILE A 39 2.22 -2.09 7.85
N LEU A 40 1.52 -2.26 6.73
CA LEU A 40 0.10 -1.96 6.58
C LEU A 40 -0.68 -3.26 6.48
N ILE A 41 -1.78 -3.37 7.22
CA ILE A 41 -2.74 -4.47 7.10
C ILE A 41 -4.15 -3.94 6.92
N GLY A 42 -4.90 -4.58 6.03
CA GLY A 42 -6.33 -4.28 5.86
C GLY A 42 -7.11 -4.75 7.09
N CYS A 43 -7.85 -3.87 7.70
CA CYS A 43 -8.64 -4.17 8.90
C CYS A 43 -10.13 -4.09 8.64
N GLN A 44 -10.65 -3.00 8.08
CA GLN A 44 -12.07 -2.71 7.94
C GLN A 44 -12.89 -3.31 9.12
N ASN A 45 -13.93 -4.07 8.81
CA ASN A 45 -14.73 -4.76 9.83
C ASN A 45 -14.11 -6.08 10.32
N GLN A 46 -13.09 -6.60 9.63
CA GLN A 46 -12.50 -7.91 9.96
C GLN A 46 -11.80 -7.93 11.32
N ILE A 47 -11.28 -6.80 11.77
CA ILE A 47 -10.67 -6.71 13.09
C ILE A 47 -11.64 -7.07 14.22
N HIS A 48 -12.95 -6.81 14.05
CA HIS A 48 -13.98 -7.18 15.02
C HIS A 48 -14.41 -8.63 14.90
N LEU A 49 -14.33 -9.21 13.70
CA LEU A 49 -14.67 -10.60 13.46
C LEU A 49 -13.53 -11.55 13.86
N MET A 50 -12.29 -11.09 13.76
CA MET A 50 -11.10 -11.89 14.05
C MET A 50 -10.13 -11.16 15.01
N PRO A 51 -10.59 -10.69 16.18
CA PRO A 51 -9.78 -9.88 17.10
C PRO A 51 -8.50 -10.57 17.55
N LYS A 52 -8.58 -11.89 17.77
CA LYS A 52 -7.43 -12.69 18.17
C LYS A 52 -6.33 -12.68 17.09
N LEU A 53 -6.67 -12.79 15.81
CA LEU A 53 -5.72 -12.77 14.70
C LEU A 53 -4.95 -11.46 14.66
N TYR A 54 -5.66 -10.32 14.68
CA TYR A 54 -5.03 -9.00 14.64
C TYR A 54 -4.19 -8.72 15.90
N GLY A 55 -4.66 -9.18 17.06
CA GLY A 55 -3.91 -9.11 18.30
C GLY A 55 -2.63 -9.94 18.27
N ASP A 56 -2.67 -11.15 17.75
CA ASP A 56 -1.49 -12.02 17.62
C ASP A 56 -0.48 -11.45 16.62
N ILE A 57 -0.94 -10.87 15.51
CA ILE A 57 -0.08 -10.14 14.55
C ILE A 57 0.61 -8.95 15.25
N ALA A 58 -0.15 -8.13 15.96
CA ALA A 58 0.41 -6.98 16.68
C ALA A 58 1.44 -7.39 17.74
N LYS A 59 1.17 -8.47 18.49
CA LYS A 59 2.12 -9.06 19.45
C LYS A 59 3.39 -9.58 18.78
N ALA A 60 3.23 -10.29 17.67
CA ALA A 60 4.36 -10.87 16.93
C ALA A 60 5.28 -9.79 16.34
N ILE A 61 4.73 -8.70 15.85
CA ILE A 61 5.49 -7.57 15.34
C ILE A 61 6.13 -6.80 16.49
N GLY A 62 5.40 -6.58 17.59
CA GLY A 62 5.87 -5.82 18.74
C GLY A 62 6.33 -4.42 18.35
N ASN A 63 7.49 -4.02 18.84
CA ASN A 63 8.06 -2.69 18.54
C ASN A 63 9.14 -2.70 17.43
N ARG A 64 9.23 -3.79 16.65
CA ARG A 64 10.28 -3.91 15.62
C ARG A 64 10.04 -2.98 14.45
N VAL A 65 8.79 -2.76 14.10
CA VAL A 65 8.36 -1.89 13.00
C VAL A 65 6.96 -1.35 13.30
N PRO A 66 6.64 -0.10 12.96
CA PRO A 66 5.29 0.43 13.11
C PRO A 66 4.27 -0.41 12.34
N LEU A 67 3.15 -0.74 12.99
CA LEU A 67 2.04 -1.46 12.40
C LEU A 67 0.84 -0.54 12.25
N PHE A 68 0.29 -0.46 11.05
CA PHE A 68 -0.90 0.32 10.74
C PHE A 68 -2.03 -0.56 10.22
N GLY A 69 -3.18 -0.47 10.87
CA GLY A 69 -4.43 -1.04 10.39
C GLY A 69 -5.16 -0.05 9.49
N VAL A 70 -5.42 -0.41 8.25
CA VAL A 70 -6.20 0.42 7.33
C VAL A 70 -7.68 0.13 7.52
N VAL A 71 -8.46 1.17 7.75
CA VAL A 71 -9.90 1.14 7.98
C VAL A 71 -10.62 2.18 7.13
N GLY A 72 -11.89 1.96 6.84
CA GLY A 72 -12.68 2.82 5.95
C GLY A 72 -13.31 4.03 6.62
N SER A 73 -13.28 4.15 7.96
CA SER A 73 -13.91 5.27 8.70
C SER A 73 -13.28 5.50 10.07
N GLU A 74 -13.44 6.72 10.59
CA GLU A 74 -13.03 7.09 11.94
C GLU A 74 -13.69 6.20 13.01
N THR A 75 -14.96 5.85 12.83
CA THR A 75 -15.67 4.95 13.75
C THR A 75 -14.99 3.58 13.81
N GLN A 76 -14.53 3.05 12.68
CA GLN A 76 -13.78 1.79 12.65
C GLN A 76 -12.41 1.94 13.30
N ALA A 77 -11.73 3.08 13.13
CA ALA A 77 -10.44 3.36 13.77
C ALA A 77 -10.58 3.39 15.31
N LEU A 78 -11.58 4.10 15.83
CA LEU A 78 -11.85 4.16 17.26
C LEU A 78 -12.15 2.79 17.86
N ARG A 79 -13.05 2.05 17.21
CA ARG A 79 -13.37 0.67 17.64
C ARG A 79 -12.16 -0.26 17.59
N GLY A 80 -11.33 -0.15 16.54
CA GLY A 80 -10.09 -0.92 16.45
C GLY A 80 -9.12 -0.59 17.58
N ALA A 81 -8.94 0.68 17.91
CA ALA A 81 -8.10 1.12 19.02
C ALA A 81 -8.62 0.63 20.38
N GLU A 82 -9.95 0.64 20.59
CA GLU A 82 -10.57 0.06 21.78
C GLU A 82 -10.31 -1.45 21.88
N LEU A 83 -10.42 -2.16 20.77
CA LEU A 83 -10.15 -3.60 20.73
C LEU A 83 -8.69 -3.88 21.11
N ILE A 84 -7.72 -3.19 20.53
CA ILE A 84 -6.30 -3.35 20.85
C ILE A 84 -6.05 -3.16 22.35
N ARG A 85 -6.67 -2.16 22.97
CA ARG A 85 -6.61 -1.93 24.43
C ARG A 85 -7.28 -3.07 25.22
N SER A 86 -8.46 -3.52 24.79
CA SER A 86 -9.23 -4.56 25.49
C SER A 86 -8.53 -5.91 25.57
N ILE A 87 -7.66 -6.21 24.61
CA ILE A 87 -6.83 -7.44 24.60
C ILE A 87 -5.48 -7.25 25.31
N GLY A 88 -5.30 -6.13 26.03
CA GLY A 88 -4.13 -5.85 26.85
C GLY A 88 -2.89 -5.38 26.10
N LEU A 89 -3.04 -4.91 24.86
CA LEU A 89 -1.94 -4.33 24.10
C LEU A 89 -1.88 -2.80 24.28
N PRO A 90 -0.67 -2.23 24.25
CA PRO A 90 -0.53 -0.78 24.32
C PRO A 90 -1.09 -0.12 23.05
N PRO A 91 -1.57 1.13 23.13
CA PRO A 91 -2.20 1.83 22.00
C PRO A 91 -1.32 1.94 20.74
N HIS A 92 0.00 1.93 20.92
CA HIS A 92 0.95 2.02 19.81
C HIS A 92 1.24 0.66 19.14
N ALA A 93 0.76 -0.45 19.68
CA ALA A 93 0.96 -1.78 19.09
C ALA A 93 0.34 -1.90 17.69
N MET A 94 -0.75 -1.17 17.45
CA MET A 94 -1.35 -1.00 16.13
C MET A 94 -2.00 0.39 16.08
N ARG A 95 -1.58 1.20 15.12
CA ARG A 95 -2.21 2.48 14.81
C ARG A 95 -3.19 2.30 13.67
N PHE A 96 -4.14 3.23 13.50
CA PHE A 96 -5.13 3.12 12.44
C PHE A 96 -5.01 4.28 11.47
N LEU A 97 -5.05 3.95 10.17
CA LEU A 97 -5.15 4.91 9.07
C LEU A 97 -6.56 4.82 8.48
N VAL A 98 -7.23 5.95 8.42
CA VAL A 98 -8.55 6.04 7.82
C VAL A 98 -8.38 6.31 6.34
N ILE A 99 -8.51 5.27 5.54
CA ILE A 99 -8.43 5.33 4.08
C ILE A 99 -9.63 4.55 3.53
N PRO A 100 -10.55 5.21 2.81
CA PRO A 100 -11.69 4.54 2.22
C PRO A 100 -11.25 3.35 1.36
N SER A 101 -11.70 2.17 1.73
CA SER A 101 -11.44 0.92 1.03
C SER A 101 -12.56 -0.07 1.30
N ASN A 102 -12.79 -0.98 0.37
CA ASN A 102 -13.90 -1.91 0.44
C ASN A 102 -13.49 -3.28 0.98
N SER A 103 -12.22 -3.64 0.85
CA SER A 103 -11.73 -4.97 1.23
C SER A 103 -10.43 -4.95 2.03
N ILE A 104 -10.10 -6.09 2.64
CA ILE A 104 -8.86 -6.27 3.39
C ILE A 104 -7.65 -6.64 2.54
N TRP A 105 -7.83 -6.82 1.23
CA TRP A 105 -6.81 -7.31 0.30
C TRP A 105 -5.80 -6.22 -0.07
N ILE A 106 -5.29 -5.51 0.93
CA ILE A 106 -4.36 -4.40 0.76
C ILE A 106 -3.10 -4.79 -0.03
N ARG A 107 -2.69 -6.04 0.05
CA ARG A 107 -1.56 -6.57 -0.74
C ARG A 107 -1.78 -6.41 -2.23
N ASP A 108 -3.02 -6.53 -2.70
CA ASP A 108 -3.34 -6.55 -4.11
C ASP A 108 -3.55 -5.15 -4.68
N TYR A 109 -4.12 -4.22 -3.90
CA TYR A 109 -4.50 -2.88 -4.37
C TYR A 109 -3.66 -1.73 -3.79
N ALA A 110 -2.76 -1.98 -2.85
CA ALA A 110 -1.85 -0.94 -2.38
C ALA A 110 -0.87 -0.52 -3.48
N PRO A 111 -0.40 0.74 -3.47
CA PRO A 111 0.57 1.22 -4.45
C PRO A 111 1.90 0.48 -4.31
N PHE A 112 2.62 0.36 -5.41
CA PHE A 112 4.00 -0.09 -5.38
C PHE A 112 4.90 1.03 -4.87
N ILE A 113 5.85 0.69 -4.02
CA ILE A 113 6.83 1.64 -3.51
C ILE A 113 8.14 1.41 -4.22
N LEU A 114 8.59 2.43 -4.92
CA LEU A 114 9.90 2.49 -5.55
C LEU A 114 10.79 3.44 -4.74
N ARG A 115 12.08 3.16 -4.72
CA ARG A 115 13.07 3.97 -4.03
C ARG A 115 14.08 4.52 -5.02
N TYR A 116 14.48 5.77 -4.83
CA TYR A 116 15.64 6.37 -5.48
C TYR A 116 16.92 6.08 -4.70
N ASP A 117 18.07 6.29 -5.31
CA ASP A 117 19.37 6.10 -4.65
C ASP A 117 19.57 7.01 -3.42
N ASP A 118 18.91 8.15 -3.39
CA ASP A 118 18.97 9.13 -2.29
C ASP A 118 17.90 8.89 -1.20
N ASP A 119 17.36 7.69 -1.12
CA ASP A 119 16.33 7.27 -0.16
C ASP A 119 14.96 7.96 -0.30
N ARG A 120 14.74 8.79 -1.31
CA ARG A 120 13.39 9.26 -1.64
C ARG A 120 12.50 8.09 -2.06
N ALA A 121 11.23 8.17 -1.75
CA ALA A 121 10.23 7.18 -2.14
C ALA A 121 9.28 7.75 -3.19
N LEU A 122 8.93 6.92 -4.17
CA LEU A 122 7.87 7.15 -5.14
C LEU A 122 6.81 6.07 -4.97
N MET A 123 5.56 6.46 -4.83
CA MET A 123 4.44 5.53 -4.94
C MET A 123 3.99 5.44 -6.39
N VAL A 124 3.89 4.21 -6.89
CA VAL A 124 3.30 3.94 -8.20
C VAL A 124 1.92 3.36 -7.98
N ASP A 125 0.93 4.11 -8.41
CA ASP A 125 -0.47 3.77 -8.31
C ASP A 125 -0.91 3.15 -9.65
N ALA A 126 -1.18 1.87 -9.65
CA ALA A 126 -1.69 1.11 -10.79
C ALA A 126 -3.20 0.92 -10.64
N LYS A 127 -3.88 0.69 -11.75
CA LYS A 127 -5.31 0.36 -11.71
C LYS A 127 -5.50 -1.01 -11.06
N TYR A 128 -6.35 -1.05 -10.06
CA TYR A 128 -6.83 -2.29 -9.48
C TYR A 128 -8.19 -2.63 -10.07
N HIS A 129 -8.19 -3.17 -11.29
CA HIS A 129 -9.40 -3.52 -11.99
C HIS A 129 -9.33 -4.96 -12.48
N THR A 130 -10.16 -5.84 -11.95
CA THR A 130 -10.43 -7.13 -12.57
C THR A 130 -11.79 -7.09 -13.25
N ARG A 131 -11.98 -7.81 -14.37
CA ARG A 131 -13.30 -7.97 -15.03
C ARG A 131 -14.42 -8.45 -14.08
N ARG A 132 -14.04 -8.95 -12.92
CA ARG A 132 -14.92 -9.43 -11.85
C ARG A 132 -15.07 -8.43 -10.71
N MET A 133 -14.52 -7.23 -10.85
CA MET A 133 -14.67 -6.22 -9.82
C MET A 133 -16.12 -5.80 -9.73
N ARG A 134 -16.71 -6.20 -8.64
CA ARG A 134 -18.02 -5.74 -8.23
C ARG A 134 -17.94 -4.25 -7.93
N GLU A 135 -19.04 -3.55 -8.08
CA GLU A 135 -19.12 -2.13 -7.74
C GLU A 135 -18.73 -1.86 -6.27
N ASP A 136 -18.86 -2.89 -5.41
CA ASP A 136 -18.50 -2.88 -4.01
C ASP A 136 -16.99 -2.79 -3.72
N ARG A 137 -16.11 -2.75 -4.74
CA ARG A 137 -14.64 -2.63 -4.59
C ARG A 137 -14.03 -1.40 -5.27
N LYS A 138 -14.84 -0.46 -5.72
CA LYS A 138 -14.34 0.74 -6.40
C LYS A 138 -13.41 1.59 -5.54
N GLN A 139 -13.59 1.59 -4.20
CA GLN A 139 -12.73 2.37 -3.31
C GLN A 139 -11.33 1.78 -3.19
N ASP A 140 -11.17 0.48 -3.42
CA ASP A 140 -9.86 -0.17 -3.36
C ASP A 140 -8.92 0.40 -4.46
N ASP A 141 -9.45 0.78 -5.61
CA ASP A 141 -8.69 1.38 -6.74
C ASP A 141 -8.13 2.78 -6.42
N PHE A 142 -8.70 3.49 -5.45
CA PHE A 142 -8.25 4.83 -5.05
C PHE A 142 -7.28 4.82 -3.86
N MET A 143 -7.02 3.67 -3.27
CA MET A 143 -6.26 3.55 -2.04
C MET A 143 -4.83 4.09 -2.17
N GLY A 144 -4.17 3.86 -3.31
CA GLY A 144 -2.82 4.33 -3.56
C GLY A 144 -2.70 5.84 -3.48
N PHE A 145 -3.64 6.55 -4.10
CA PHE A 145 -3.72 8.00 -4.08
C PHE A 145 -3.98 8.53 -2.66
N GLU A 146 -4.96 7.96 -1.95
CA GLU A 146 -5.31 8.38 -0.59
C GLU A 146 -4.19 8.10 0.41
N LEU A 147 -3.48 6.98 0.27
CA LEU A 147 -2.31 6.66 1.09
C LEU A 147 -1.17 7.66 0.86
N ALA A 148 -0.85 7.95 -0.41
CA ALA A 148 0.18 8.93 -0.74
C ALA A 148 -0.15 10.31 -0.16
N ARG A 149 -1.40 10.74 -0.30
CA ARG A 149 -1.90 11.99 0.29
C ARG A 149 -1.74 12.01 1.81
N SER A 150 -2.10 10.92 2.48
CA SER A 150 -2.02 10.81 3.95
C SER A 150 -0.59 10.82 4.46
N LEU A 151 0.36 10.31 3.68
CA LEU A 151 1.79 10.25 4.03
C LEU A 151 2.61 11.42 3.48
N GLY A 152 2.01 12.32 2.68
CA GLY A 152 2.74 13.41 2.02
C GLY A 152 3.76 12.94 0.98
N LEU A 153 3.55 11.76 0.39
CA LEU A 153 4.45 11.17 -0.59
C LEU A 153 4.01 11.49 -2.03
N THR A 154 4.98 11.52 -2.93
CA THR A 154 4.71 11.65 -4.37
C THR A 154 4.08 10.37 -4.89
N VAL A 155 3.02 10.50 -5.69
CA VAL A 155 2.37 9.39 -6.38
C VAL A 155 2.40 9.60 -7.89
N ARG A 156 2.67 8.52 -8.63
CA ARG A 156 2.58 8.47 -10.09
C ARG A 156 1.58 7.39 -10.48
N SER A 157 0.49 7.78 -11.10
CA SER A 157 -0.47 6.81 -11.65
C SER A 157 0.01 6.28 -12.99
N ILE A 158 -0.18 4.99 -13.21
CA ILE A 158 0.14 4.30 -14.45
C ILE A 158 -1.10 3.62 -15.03
N PRO A 159 -1.25 3.53 -16.36
CA PRO A 159 -2.45 2.97 -16.99
C PRO A 159 -2.47 1.43 -17.01
N LEU A 160 -1.65 0.77 -16.22
CA LEU A 160 -1.59 -0.68 -16.13
C LEU A 160 -2.49 -1.21 -15.03
N VAL A 161 -3.10 -2.37 -15.27
CA VAL A 161 -3.81 -3.14 -14.26
C VAL A 161 -2.82 -4.07 -13.58
N LEU A 162 -2.52 -3.81 -12.32
CA LEU A 162 -1.58 -4.58 -11.53
C LEU A 162 -2.19 -4.97 -10.19
N GLU A 163 -1.87 -6.17 -9.76
CA GLU A 163 -2.18 -6.67 -8.42
C GLU A 163 -0.86 -6.93 -7.70
N GLY A 164 -0.60 -6.28 -6.57
CA GLY A 164 0.66 -6.39 -5.84
C GLY A 164 1.02 -7.82 -5.42
N GLY A 165 0.02 -8.69 -5.21
CA GLY A 165 0.22 -10.12 -4.96
C GLY A 165 0.82 -10.90 -6.13
N ASN A 166 0.81 -10.33 -7.35
CA ASN A 166 1.40 -10.92 -8.56
C ASN A 166 2.85 -10.48 -8.82
N PHE A 167 3.45 -9.70 -7.93
CA PHE A 167 4.79 -9.15 -8.11
C PHE A 167 5.73 -9.51 -6.98
N ILE A 168 6.91 -9.99 -7.32
CA ILE A 168 8.01 -10.23 -6.38
C ILE A 168 9.28 -9.60 -6.96
N SER A 169 9.94 -8.76 -6.19
CA SER A 169 11.22 -8.15 -6.57
C SER A 169 12.33 -8.53 -5.59
N ASN A 170 13.54 -8.70 -6.12
CA ASN A 170 14.74 -8.82 -5.29
C ASN A 170 15.33 -7.45 -4.92
N GLY A 171 14.79 -6.34 -5.45
CA GLY A 171 15.30 -4.99 -5.24
C GLY A 171 16.63 -4.71 -5.92
N ASP A 172 17.03 -5.54 -6.90
CA ASP A 172 18.31 -5.48 -7.60
C ASP A 172 18.12 -5.98 -9.05
N GLY A 173 17.17 -5.36 -9.76
CA GLY A 173 16.93 -5.57 -11.18
C GLY A 173 16.14 -6.84 -11.55
N LEU A 174 15.75 -7.71 -10.61
CA LEU A 174 14.89 -8.86 -10.90
C LEU A 174 13.47 -8.61 -10.42
N LEU A 175 12.51 -8.73 -11.35
CA LEU A 175 11.08 -8.69 -11.09
C LEU A 175 10.42 -9.96 -11.64
N LEU A 176 9.69 -10.66 -10.79
CA LEU A 176 8.88 -11.81 -11.17
C LEU A 176 7.40 -11.43 -11.15
N THR A 177 6.69 -11.79 -12.20
CA THR A 177 5.23 -11.63 -12.29
C THR A 177 4.59 -12.78 -13.02
N SER A 178 3.28 -12.95 -12.87
CA SER A 178 2.55 -14.00 -13.55
C SER A 178 2.15 -13.60 -14.99
N SER A 179 1.98 -14.59 -15.86
CA SER A 179 1.46 -14.36 -17.21
C SER A 179 0.03 -13.75 -17.22
N LYS A 180 -0.71 -13.88 -16.12
CA LYS A 180 -2.01 -13.23 -15.93
C LYS A 180 -1.90 -11.72 -16.03
N THR A 181 -0.85 -11.11 -15.47
CA THR A 181 -0.59 -9.67 -15.58
C THR A 181 -0.50 -9.22 -17.04
N LEU A 182 0.22 -10.00 -17.86
CA LEU A 182 0.33 -9.71 -19.30
C LEU A 182 -1.01 -9.86 -20.01
N SER A 183 -1.78 -10.92 -19.71
CA SER A 183 -3.06 -11.16 -20.38
C SER A 183 -4.11 -10.09 -20.07
N VAL A 184 -4.21 -9.66 -18.81
CA VAL A 184 -5.15 -8.62 -18.40
C VAL A 184 -4.86 -7.28 -19.09
N ASN A 185 -3.57 -6.91 -19.19
CA ASN A 185 -3.17 -5.66 -19.84
C ASN A 185 -3.24 -5.69 -21.36
N LYS A 186 -3.10 -6.87 -22.00
CA LYS A 186 -3.35 -7.01 -23.44
C LYS A 186 -4.81 -6.70 -23.81
N GLU A 187 -5.77 -7.05 -22.96
CA GLU A 187 -7.16 -6.69 -23.13
C GLU A 187 -7.39 -5.17 -23.03
N GLY A 188 -6.51 -4.45 -22.35
CA GLY A 188 -6.44 -2.98 -22.25
C GLY A 188 -5.69 -2.31 -23.40
N HIS A 189 -5.46 -3.00 -24.54
CA HIS A 189 -4.80 -2.50 -25.75
C HIS A 189 -3.27 -2.37 -25.70
N PHE A 190 -2.59 -2.94 -24.71
CA PHE A 190 -1.12 -2.99 -24.69
C PHE A 190 -0.58 -4.23 -25.42
N THR A 191 0.38 -4.03 -26.31
CA THR A 191 1.13 -5.13 -26.92
C THR A 191 2.11 -5.73 -25.91
N HIS A 192 2.52 -6.99 -26.14
CA HIS A 192 3.54 -7.64 -25.30
C HIS A 192 4.84 -6.81 -25.23
N LYS A 193 5.29 -6.26 -26.36
CA LYS A 193 6.48 -5.41 -26.42
C LYS A 193 6.34 -4.14 -25.57
N GLN A 194 5.21 -3.47 -25.63
CA GLN A 194 4.94 -2.28 -24.79
C GLN A 194 4.96 -2.63 -23.31
N LEU A 195 4.33 -3.76 -22.91
CA LEU A 195 4.34 -4.19 -21.51
C LEU A 195 5.76 -4.47 -21.01
N ILE A 196 6.58 -5.20 -21.80
CA ILE A 196 7.98 -5.42 -21.43
C ILE A 196 8.75 -4.12 -21.27
N THR A 197 8.58 -3.16 -22.20
CA THR A 197 9.24 -1.85 -22.11
C THR A 197 8.79 -1.03 -20.88
N MET A 198 7.56 -1.21 -20.40
CA MET A 198 7.05 -0.52 -19.20
C MET A 198 7.59 -1.11 -17.89
N PHE A 199 8.08 -2.35 -17.93
CA PHE A 199 8.67 -3.02 -16.77
C PHE A 199 10.20 -2.95 -16.72
N ASN A 200 10.84 -2.46 -17.78
CA ASN A 200 12.28 -2.22 -17.87
C ASN A 200 12.60 -0.74 -17.66
#